data_1d15e1cb11eaecce8cda97124743998a
#
_entry.id   1d15e1cb11eaecce8cda97124743998a
#
_cell.length_a   1.000
_cell.length_b   1.000
_cell.length_c   1.000
_cell.angle_alpha   90.00
_cell.angle_beta   90.00
_cell.angle_gamma   90.00
#
_symmetry.space_group_name_H-M   'P 1'
#
loop_
_entity.id
_entity.type
_entity.pdbx_description
1 polymer ?
#
loop_
_entity_poly.entity_id
_entity_poly.type
_entity_poly.pdbx_seq_one_letter_code
_entity_poly.pdbx_strand_id
1 'polypeptide(L)'
;MSFYVILLGLXXAPNSKTDSPIVVHFTAPWCSACQKMKPGITSLQHEGYDIRIVDITKNESLVKRYGVKTIPATVIIRKGQIEDRRIGYLTDQRLRTFIDSKKPTKEKPKVSHSVTTISRAPIIEGSFEKASHSRWMSVNRARIQPFSEMLPHSVGRQLLRATVRIKLKDKSGISYGSGTIIHSQQGEALIATCGHLFRNGQGKTPIDVDIFYPSGIQQVKGRVLIYDADEYDVALVTIPFDGGITPIKLALPGTTTKEQRVISSGSNGGARPSLERTVINSINRYEGPDNIQIHGAPAGGRSGGGLVNQDGLLIGICNAADHDDNEGFYVSSRYITLMLQRLGIDDLVRDQ
;
A
#
# COMPACT_ATOMS: atom_id res chain seq x y z
N MET A 1 19.93 52.90 20.78
CA MET A 1 18.80 52.02 20.42
C MET A 1 19.25 50.58 20.59
N SER A 2 18.85 49.95 21.70
CA SER A 2 19.29 48.61 22.09
C SER A 2 18.36 47.55 21.48
N PHE A 3 18.89 46.71 20.62
CA PHE A 3 18.15 45.57 20.12
C PHE A 3 18.20 44.47 21.17
N TYR A 4 17.07 44.18 21.78
CA TYR A 4 16.91 42.99 22.61
C TYR A 4 16.77 41.76 21.72
N VAL A 5 17.83 40.98 21.66
CA VAL A 5 17.78 39.62 21.10
C VAL A 5 17.15 38.72 22.17
N ILE A 6 15.93 38.31 21.96
CA ILE A 6 15.30 37.28 22.81
C ILE A 6 15.91 35.93 22.44
N LEU A 7 16.91 35.53 23.22
CA LEU A 7 17.45 34.18 23.17
C LEU A 7 16.46 33.28 23.87
N LEU A 8 15.56 32.63 23.09
CA LEU A 8 14.72 31.58 23.61
C LEU A 8 15.57 30.33 23.85
N GLY A 9 16.05 30.19 25.10
CA GLY A 9 16.83 29.06 25.55
C GLY A 9 16.05 27.75 25.49
N LEU A 10 16.48 26.93 24.62
CA LEU A 10 16.13 25.49 24.62
C LEU A 10 17.05 24.71 25.56
N UNK A 11 17.00 25.02 26.55
CA UNK A 11 17.65 24.27 27.46
C UNK A 11 16.91 24.06 28.68
N UNK A 12 16.43 23.74 28.88
CA UNK A 12 15.91 23.29 30.03
C UNK A 12 15.02 22.29 29.66
N ALA A 13 15.22 21.16 30.17
CA ALA A 13 14.18 20.18 30.25
C ALA A 13 13.00 20.77 31.03
N PRO A 14 11.82 20.92 30.41
CA PRO A 14 10.70 21.38 31.22
C PRO A 14 10.40 20.31 32.27
N ASN A 15 10.47 20.73 33.51
CA ASN A 15 10.01 19.95 34.64
C ASN A 15 8.46 19.95 34.59
N SER A 16 7.90 19.32 33.55
CA SER A 16 6.45 19.26 33.39
C SER A 16 5.94 17.98 34.06
N LYS A 17 5.24 18.17 35.14
CA LYS A 17 4.44 17.13 35.82
C LYS A 17 3.23 16.68 34.98
N THR A 18 3.21 16.89 33.67
CA THR A 18 2.13 16.43 32.81
C THR A 18 2.55 15.14 32.11
N ASP A 19 1.81 14.12 32.36
CA ASP A 19 1.99 12.76 31.79
C ASP A 19 1.55 12.71 30.31
N SER A 20 1.26 13.88 29.71
CA SER A 20 0.79 14.00 28.32
C SER A 20 1.95 13.86 27.36
N PRO A 21 1.77 13.08 26.28
CA PRO A 21 2.80 12.91 25.26
C PRO A 21 2.98 14.18 24.42
N ILE A 22 4.23 14.45 24.03
CA ILE A 22 4.58 15.49 23.08
C ILE A 22 4.75 14.83 21.71
N VAL A 23 4.12 15.40 20.69
CA VAL A 23 4.27 14.91 19.31
C VAL A 23 5.28 15.81 18.59
N VAL A 24 6.29 15.22 17.97
CA VAL A 24 7.28 15.94 17.16
C VAL A 24 7.21 15.45 15.72
N HIS A 25 6.91 16.36 14.80
CA HIS A 25 6.83 16.07 13.37
C HIS A 25 8.05 16.64 12.63
N PHE A 26 8.86 15.76 12.06
CA PHE A 26 10.08 16.11 11.31
C PHE A 26 9.74 16.31 9.84
N THR A 27 10.16 17.43 9.26
CA THR A 27 9.79 17.89 7.94
C THR A 27 10.96 18.61 7.26
N ALA A 28 10.83 18.89 5.95
CA ALA A 28 11.73 19.77 5.21
C ALA A 28 10.97 20.53 4.12
N PRO A 29 11.46 21.71 3.69
CA PRO A 29 10.77 22.47 2.64
C PRO A 29 10.66 21.75 1.30
N TRP A 30 11.62 20.90 0.96
CA TRP A 30 11.67 20.15 -0.29
C TRP A 30 10.88 18.82 -0.25
N CYS A 31 10.36 18.42 0.90
CA CYS A 31 9.67 17.14 1.09
C CYS A 31 8.18 17.25 0.67
N SER A 32 7.82 16.75 -0.51
CA SER A 32 6.45 16.83 -1.05
C SER A 32 5.43 16.12 -0.15
N ALA A 33 5.78 14.96 0.41
CA ALA A 33 4.92 14.22 1.34
C ALA A 33 4.68 15.02 2.62
N CYS A 34 5.70 15.72 3.11
CA CYS A 34 5.59 16.59 4.29
C CYS A 34 4.64 17.77 4.03
N GLN A 35 4.73 18.37 2.82
CA GLN A 35 3.85 19.47 2.44
C GLN A 35 2.38 19.03 2.41
N LYS A 36 2.12 17.81 1.95
CA LYS A 36 0.76 17.24 1.95
C LYS A 36 0.20 17.02 3.36
N MET A 37 1.06 16.76 4.35
CA MET A 37 0.64 16.58 5.75
C MET A 37 0.40 17.90 6.48
N LYS A 38 0.94 19.01 5.98
CA LYS A 38 0.91 20.31 6.66
C LYS A 38 -0.51 20.78 7.03
N PRO A 39 -1.52 20.73 6.12
CA PRO A 39 -2.88 21.16 6.50
C PRO A 39 -3.46 20.33 7.64
N GLY A 40 -3.31 19.01 7.61
CA GLY A 40 -3.80 18.14 8.67
C GLY A 40 -3.11 18.38 10.01
N ILE A 41 -1.80 18.60 9.99
CA ILE A 41 -1.04 18.93 11.21
C ILE A 41 -1.54 20.27 11.80
N THR A 42 -1.72 21.27 10.94
CA THR A 42 -2.25 22.57 11.36
C THR A 42 -3.65 22.45 11.95
N SER A 43 -4.52 21.66 11.32
CA SER A 43 -5.87 21.39 11.85
C SER A 43 -5.80 20.79 13.26
N LEU A 44 -4.98 19.76 13.46
CA LEU A 44 -4.81 19.12 14.76
C LEU A 44 -4.25 20.09 15.81
N GLN A 45 -3.31 20.96 15.42
CA GLN A 45 -2.80 21.99 16.33
C GLN A 45 -3.90 22.94 16.77
N HIS A 46 -4.79 23.37 15.86
CA HIS A 46 -5.96 24.20 16.18
C HIS A 46 -6.96 23.48 17.09
N GLU A 47 -7.02 22.16 17.02
CA GLU A 47 -7.85 21.32 17.90
C GLU A 47 -7.20 21.06 19.26
N GLY A 48 -6.01 21.63 19.50
CA GLY A 48 -5.33 21.55 20.80
C GLY A 48 -4.31 20.42 20.96
N TYR A 49 -3.94 19.74 19.88
CA TYR A 49 -2.85 18.76 19.94
C TYR A 49 -1.49 19.47 20.01
N ASP A 50 -0.64 19.08 20.96
CA ASP A 50 0.74 19.63 21.07
C ASP A 50 1.64 18.94 20.04
N ILE A 51 1.59 19.42 18.80
CA ILE A 51 2.41 18.91 17.70
C ILE A 51 3.50 19.96 17.40
N ARG A 52 4.75 19.61 17.62
CA ARG A 52 5.91 20.46 17.35
C ARG A 52 6.49 20.09 16.01
N ILE A 53 6.61 21.08 15.11
CA ILE A 53 7.15 20.90 13.76
C ILE A 53 8.64 21.21 13.81
N VAL A 54 9.47 20.27 13.34
CA VAL A 54 10.93 20.39 13.31
C VAL A 54 11.40 20.29 11.86
N ASP A 55 11.96 21.38 11.36
CA ASP A 55 12.64 21.41 10.06
C ASP A 55 14.03 20.77 10.22
N ILE A 56 14.25 19.65 9.55
CA ILE A 56 15.51 18.88 9.65
C ILE A 56 16.71 19.65 9.12
N THR A 57 16.50 20.59 8.20
CA THR A 57 17.59 21.40 7.64
C THR A 57 18.16 22.42 8.64
N LYS A 58 17.40 22.70 9.72
CA LYS A 58 17.76 23.70 10.73
C LYS A 58 17.99 23.08 12.12
N ASN A 59 17.72 21.79 12.29
CA ASN A 59 17.70 21.17 13.62
C ASN A 59 18.43 19.81 13.63
N GLU A 60 19.66 19.79 13.13
CA GLU A 60 20.48 18.57 13.03
C GLU A 60 20.63 17.84 14.37
N SER A 61 20.76 18.59 15.47
CA SER A 61 20.90 18.02 16.82
C SER A 61 19.67 17.20 17.23
N LEU A 62 18.46 17.67 16.89
CA LEU A 62 17.22 16.94 17.16
C LEU A 62 17.07 15.72 16.23
N VAL A 63 17.48 15.86 14.97
CA VAL A 63 17.49 14.75 14.01
C VAL A 63 18.35 13.60 14.54
N LYS A 64 19.56 13.90 14.99
CA LYS A 64 20.48 12.93 15.59
C LYS A 64 19.94 12.35 16.90
N ARG A 65 19.45 13.22 17.78
CA ARG A 65 18.89 12.81 19.10
C ARG A 65 17.76 11.82 18.96
N TYR A 66 16.84 12.03 18.00
CA TYR A 66 15.68 11.17 17.80
C TYR A 66 15.89 10.13 16.69
N GLY A 67 17.09 10.03 16.14
CA GLY A 67 17.46 9.01 15.16
C GLY A 67 16.60 9.07 13.89
N VAL A 68 16.26 10.29 13.42
CA VAL A 68 15.42 10.47 12.24
C VAL A 68 16.29 10.32 10.98
N LYS A 69 16.00 9.30 10.18
CA LYS A 69 16.73 9.02 8.95
C LYS A 69 15.90 9.33 7.70
N THR A 70 14.58 9.37 7.84
CA THR A 70 13.62 9.55 6.73
C THR A 70 12.53 10.50 7.16
N ILE A 71 12.02 11.34 6.26
CA ILE A 71 10.91 12.27 6.49
C ILE A 71 9.79 12.05 5.44
N PRO A 72 8.52 12.35 5.78
CA PRO A 72 8.06 12.85 7.09
C PRO A 72 8.20 11.78 8.17
N ALA A 73 8.51 12.20 9.39
CA ALA A 73 8.57 11.32 10.55
C ALA A 73 7.83 11.99 11.70
N THR A 74 6.89 11.27 12.31
CA THR A 74 6.15 11.74 13.49
C THR A 74 6.53 10.88 14.68
N VAL A 75 7.04 11.51 15.73
CA VAL A 75 7.57 10.84 16.93
C VAL A 75 6.76 11.26 18.15
N ILE A 76 6.30 10.33 18.94
CA ILE A 76 5.64 10.59 20.22
C ILE A 76 6.66 10.40 21.34
N ILE A 77 6.80 11.42 22.16
CA ILE A 77 7.78 11.47 23.26
C ILE A 77 7.02 11.58 24.57
N ARG A 78 7.35 10.72 25.52
CA ARG A 78 6.84 10.78 26.89
C ARG A 78 8.02 10.71 27.86
N LYS A 79 8.06 11.61 28.82
CA LYS A 79 9.16 11.67 29.83
C LYS A 79 10.55 11.67 29.19
N GLY A 80 10.69 12.35 28.04
CA GLY A 80 11.96 12.48 27.33
C GLY A 80 12.40 11.27 26.51
N GLN A 81 11.62 10.19 26.49
CA GLN A 81 11.91 8.98 25.72
C GLN A 81 10.94 8.86 24.54
N ILE A 82 11.41 8.24 23.46
CA ILE A 82 10.53 7.92 22.34
C ILE A 82 9.60 6.79 22.76
N GLU A 83 8.31 7.07 22.79
CA GLU A 83 7.26 6.09 23.07
C GLU A 83 6.82 5.36 21.79
N ASP A 84 6.76 6.10 20.68
CA ASP A 84 6.32 5.53 19.40
C ASP A 84 6.77 6.43 18.25
N ARG A 85 6.79 5.88 17.03
CA ARG A 85 7.25 6.58 15.83
C ARG A 85 6.47 6.12 14.60
N ARG A 86 6.16 7.06 13.71
CA ARG A 86 5.64 6.77 12.37
C ARG A 86 6.51 7.47 11.34
N ILE A 87 6.90 6.73 10.31
CA ILE A 87 7.70 7.25 9.19
C ILE A 87 6.83 7.20 7.93
N GLY A 88 6.91 8.26 7.14
CA GLY A 88 6.13 8.40 5.91
C GLY A 88 4.88 9.23 6.07
N TYR A 89 4.15 9.35 4.97
CA TYR A 89 2.94 10.15 4.89
C TYR A 89 1.82 9.51 5.72
N LEU A 90 1.17 10.34 6.54
CA LEU A 90 -0.04 9.97 7.28
C LEU A 90 -1.18 10.88 6.83
N THR A 91 -2.35 10.30 6.59
CA THR A 91 -3.58 11.11 6.43
C THR A 91 -3.94 11.75 7.78
N ASP A 92 -4.75 12.79 7.75
CA ASP A 92 -5.20 13.49 8.95
C ASP A 92 -5.84 12.53 9.96
N GLN A 93 -6.66 11.62 9.50
CA GLN A 93 -7.31 10.61 10.34
C GLN A 93 -6.30 9.66 10.98
N ARG A 94 -5.31 9.18 10.21
CA ARG A 94 -4.26 8.29 10.72
C ARG A 94 -3.36 9.01 11.72
N LEU A 95 -3.01 10.25 11.44
CA LEU A 95 -2.20 11.06 12.36
C LEU A 95 -2.94 11.24 13.68
N ARG A 96 -4.24 11.57 13.62
CA ARG A 96 -5.12 11.68 14.79
C ARG A 96 -5.16 10.37 15.58
N THR A 97 -5.47 9.26 14.91
CA THR A 97 -5.54 7.92 15.53
C THR A 97 -4.22 7.56 16.22
N PHE A 98 -3.11 7.84 15.56
CA PHE A 98 -1.77 7.57 16.10
C PHE A 98 -1.54 8.36 17.39
N ILE A 99 -1.85 9.65 17.40
CA ILE A 99 -1.66 10.50 18.57
C ILE A 99 -2.63 10.10 19.71
N ASP A 100 -3.90 9.85 19.37
CA ASP A 100 -4.94 9.51 20.36
C ASP A 100 -4.68 8.16 21.02
N SER A 101 -4.08 7.20 20.29
CA SER A 101 -3.73 5.89 20.84
C SER A 101 -2.75 5.96 22.01
N LYS A 102 -2.06 7.10 22.16
CA LYS A 102 -1.05 7.32 23.21
C LYS A 102 -1.49 8.31 24.29
N LYS A 103 -2.72 8.82 24.21
CA LYS A 103 -3.27 9.65 25.29
C LYS A 103 -3.54 8.78 26.51
N PRO A 104 -3.28 9.26 27.75
CA PRO A 104 -3.58 8.49 28.94
C PRO A 104 -5.08 8.22 29.01
N THR A 105 -5.43 6.97 29.19
CA THR A 105 -6.83 6.52 29.28
C THR A 105 -7.41 7.03 30.60
N LYS A 106 -8.37 7.95 30.56
CA LYS A 106 -9.25 8.18 31.69
C LYS A 106 -10.07 6.90 31.88
N GLU A 107 -10.19 6.42 33.10
CA GLU A 107 -10.84 5.17 33.49
C GLU A 107 -12.06 4.81 32.65
N LYS A 108 -12.10 3.57 32.22
CA LYS A 108 -13.14 3.02 31.34
C LYS A 108 -14.52 2.97 32.00
N PRO A 109 -15.58 3.45 31.35
CA PRO A 109 -16.91 2.91 31.61
C PRO A 109 -16.99 1.49 31.07
N LYS A 110 -17.68 0.60 31.78
CA LYS A 110 -17.91 -0.79 31.38
C LYS A 110 -18.42 -0.90 29.95
N VAL A 111 -17.71 -1.66 29.18
CA VAL A 111 -17.94 -1.84 27.74
C VAL A 111 -19.21 -2.67 27.49
N SER A 112 -20.18 -2.09 26.83
CA SER A 112 -21.07 -2.87 26.00
C SER A 112 -20.34 -3.08 24.66
N HIS A 113 -20.33 -4.31 24.17
CA HIS A 113 -19.70 -4.65 22.90
C HIS A 113 -20.41 -3.96 21.75
N SER A 114 -19.98 -2.75 21.43
CA SER A 114 -20.30 -2.17 20.13
C SER A 114 -19.19 -2.57 19.16
N VAL A 115 -19.56 -3.33 18.17
CA VAL A 115 -18.71 -3.66 17.04
C VAL A 115 -18.25 -2.33 16.41
N THR A 116 -16.95 -2.04 16.53
CA THR A 116 -16.37 -0.88 15.86
C THR A 116 -16.54 -1.10 14.36
N THR A 117 -17.37 -0.29 13.76
CA THR A 117 -17.58 -0.31 12.32
C THR A 117 -16.25 0.10 11.69
N ILE A 118 -15.54 -0.87 11.14
CA ILE A 118 -14.37 -0.60 10.31
C ILE A 118 -14.88 0.26 9.14
N SER A 119 -14.30 1.43 9.00
CA SER A 119 -14.62 2.32 7.87
C SER A 119 -14.50 1.50 6.58
N ARG A 120 -15.63 1.28 5.94
CA ARG A 120 -15.67 0.53 4.68
C ARG A 120 -14.93 1.30 3.60
N ALA A 121 -13.96 0.65 2.97
CA ALA A 121 -13.45 1.12 1.69
C ALA A 121 -14.63 1.43 0.77
N PRO A 122 -14.57 2.49 -0.04
CA PRO A 122 -15.70 2.82 -0.89
C PRO A 122 -15.98 1.66 -1.83
N ILE A 123 -17.07 0.97 -1.57
CA ILE A 123 -17.61 -0.03 -2.47
C ILE A 123 -18.26 0.76 -3.59
N ILE A 124 -17.76 0.56 -4.79
CA ILE A 124 -18.41 1.18 -5.94
C ILE A 124 -19.70 0.41 -6.16
N GLU A 125 -20.78 0.98 -5.64
CA GLU A 125 -22.12 0.42 -5.86
C GLU A 125 -22.37 0.33 -7.37
N GLY A 126 -22.68 -0.84 -7.79
CA GLY A 126 -23.12 -1.10 -9.14
C GLY A 126 -22.50 -2.30 -9.74
N SER A 127 -22.47 -3.44 -9.01
CA SER A 127 -22.49 -4.56 -9.86
C SER A 127 -21.76 -5.83 -9.56
N PHE A 128 -21.63 -6.17 -8.33
CA PHE A 128 -21.75 -7.59 -8.10
C PHE A 128 -23.23 -7.86 -7.73
N GLU A 129 -24.08 -7.98 -8.75
CA GLU A 129 -25.39 -8.59 -8.53
C GLU A 129 -25.18 -10.00 -7.96
N LYS A 130 -26.10 -10.45 -7.11
CA LYS A 130 -26.10 -11.80 -6.55
C LYS A 130 -25.93 -12.89 -7.61
N ALA A 131 -26.28 -12.62 -8.87
CA ALA A 131 -26.09 -13.52 -10.00
C ALA A 131 -24.62 -13.74 -10.37
N SER A 132 -23.72 -12.79 -10.08
CA SER A 132 -22.29 -12.97 -10.37
C SER A 132 -21.60 -13.85 -9.31
N HIS A 133 -22.16 -13.90 -8.10
CA HIS A 133 -21.62 -14.74 -7.02
C HIS A 133 -21.67 -16.23 -7.39
N SER A 134 -22.81 -16.69 -7.91
CA SER A 134 -22.96 -18.08 -8.34
C SER A 134 -22.12 -18.42 -9.58
N ARG A 135 -21.85 -17.41 -10.42
CA ARG A 135 -21.04 -17.58 -11.64
C ARG A 135 -19.56 -17.83 -11.32
N TRP A 136 -19.05 -17.21 -10.24
CA TRP A 136 -17.67 -17.42 -9.82
C TRP A 136 -17.45 -18.72 -9.04
N MET A 137 -18.52 -19.34 -8.53
CA MET A 137 -18.46 -20.49 -7.64
C MET A 137 -18.51 -21.87 -8.35
N SER A 138 -18.82 -21.92 -9.65
CA SER A 138 -18.88 -23.18 -10.39
C SER A 138 -17.53 -23.56 -11.00
N VAL A 139 -16.64 -24.12 -10.20
CA VAL A 139 -15.31 -24.52 -10.65
C VAL A 139 -15.30 -25.99 -11.04
N ASN A 140 -15.01 -26.27 -12.31
CA ASN A 140 -14.57 -27.60 -12.71
C ASN A 140 -13.17 -27.86 -12.12
N ARG A 141 -13.08 -28.90 -11.30
CA ARG A 141 -11.80 -29.36 -10.74
C ARG A 141 -10.90 -29.89 -11.86
N ALA A 142 -10.26 -28.98 -12.61
CA ALA A 142 -9.15 -29.38 -13.45
C ALA A 142 -8.00 -29.86 -12.55
N ARG A 143 -7.45 -31.03 -12.85
CA ARG A 143 -6.31 -31.59 -12.11
C ARG A 143 -5.18 -30.57 -12.00
N ILE A 144 -4.97 -30.07 -10.80
CA ILE A 144 -3.86 -29.16 -10.48
C ILE A 144 -2.60 -30.01 -10.39
N GLN A 145 -1.67 -29.82 -11.30
CA GLN A 145 -0.34 -30.44 -11.17
C GLN A 145 0.39 -29.82 -9.97
N PRO A 146 1.11 -30.62 -9.17
CA PRO A 146 1.78 -30.05 -7.98
C PRO A 146 2.76 -28.97 -8.36
N PHE A 147 2.71 -27.88 -7.63
CA PHE A 147 3.52 -26.67 -7.84
C PHE A 147 5.03 -26.87 -7.61
N SER A 148 5.42 -28.03 -7.03
CA SER A 148 6.79 -28.30 -6.53
C SER A 148 7.89 -28.39 -7.59
N GLU A 149 7.54 -28.38 -8.88
CA GLU A 149 8.52 -28.59 -9.96
C GLU A 149 8.73 -27.38 -10.89
N MET A 150 8.21 -26.20 -10.54
CA MET A 150 8.39 -25.02 -11.40
C MET A 150 9.81 -24.44 -11.26
N LEU A 151 10.58 -24.55 -12.31
CA LEU A 151 11.89 -23.90 -12.40
C LEU A 151 11.74 -22.36 -12.31
N PRO A 152 12.72 -21.66 -11.76
CA PRO A 152 12.63 -20.19 -11.63
C PRO A 152 12.32 -19.46 -12.94
N HIS A 153 12.75 -19.97 -14.08
CA HIS A 153 12.41 -19.39 -15.39
C HIS A 153 10.94 -19.55 -15.75
N SER A 154 10.29 -20.63 -15.35
CA SER A 154 8.85 -20.86 -15.61
C SER A 154 8.00 -19.92 -14.72
N VAL A 155 8.40 -19.72 -13.46
CA VAL A 155 7.75 -18.78 -12.54
C VAL A 155 7.75 -17.36 -13.12
N GLY A 156 8.90 -16.88 -13.59
CA GLY A 156 9.00 -15.57 -14.22
C GLY A 156 8.11 -15.46 -15.46
N ARG A 157 8.10 -16.47 -16.33
CA ARG A 157 7.25 -16.47 -17.52
C ARG A 157 5.76 -16.47 -17.16
N GLN A 158 5.36 -17.22 -16.16
CA GLN A 158 3.96 -17.23 -15.71
C GLN A 158 3.56 -15.86 -15.18
N LEU A 159 4.37 -15.25 -14.30
CA LEU A 159 4.12 -13.92 -13.77
C LEU A 159 4.04 -12.88 -14.90
N LEU A 160 4.98 -12.91 -15.84
CA LEU A 160 5.01 -11.97 -16.97
C LEU A 160 3.72 -12.06 -17.80
N ARG A 161 3.23 -13.28 -18.07
CA ARG A 161 1.97 -13.49 -18.81
C ARG A 161 0.75 -13.00 -18.03
N ALA A 162 0.75 -13.20 -16.70
CA ALA A 162 -0.36 -12.77 -15.86
C ALA A 162 -0.33 -11.27 -15.53
N THR A 163 0.76 -10.57 -15.93
CA THR A 163 0.88 -9.13 -15.72
C THR A 163 0.15 -8.38 -16.82
N VAL A 164 -0.73 -7.45 -16.41
CA VAL A 164 -1.46 -6.57 -17.32
C VAL A 164 -0.99 -5.13 -17.14
N ARG A 165 -1.19 -4.31 -18.18
CA ARG A 165 -0.99 -2.86 -18.10
C ARG A 165 -2.36 -2.19 -17.97
N ILE A 166 -2.50 -1.35 -16.95
CA ILE A 166 -3.72 -0.58 -16.69
C ILE A 166 -3.49 0.83 -17.21
N LYS A 167 -4.43 1.33 -18.02
CA LYS A 167 -4.43 2.69 -18.54
C LYS A 167 -5.61 3.43 -17.95
N LEU A 168 -5.35 4.55 -17.31
CA LEU A 168 -6.38 5.44 -16.78
C LEU A 168 -6.33 6.72 -17.61
N LYS A 169 -7.49 7.13 -18.12
CA LYS A 169 -7.59 8.33 -18.92
C LYS A 169 -8.44 9.36 -18.17
N ASP A 170 -7.85 10.48 -17.86
CA ASP A 170 -8.54 11.61 -17.25
C ASP A 170 -8.24 12.91 -18.00
N LYS A 171 -8.66 14.04 -17.44
CA LYS A 171 -8.47 15.36 -18.05
C LYS A 171 -7.00 15.76 -18.19
N SER A 172 -6.10 15.18 -17.39
CA SER A 172 -4.67 15.47 -17.41
C SER A 172 -3.90 14.62 -18.43
N GLY A 173 -4.53 13.57 -18.97
CA GLY A 173 -3.90 12.69 -19.96
C GLY A 173 -4.10 11.23 -19.66
N ILE A 174 -3.10 10.42 -20.03
CA ILE A 174 -3.10 8.98 -19.80
C ILE A 174 -2.01 8.66 -18.77
N SER A 175 -2.41 8.01 -17.68
CA SER A 175 -1.50 7.44 -16.71
C SER A 175 -1.49 5.92 -16.81
N TYR A 176 -0.40 5.30 -16.36
CA TYR A 176 -0.20 3.87 -16.46
C TYR A 176 0.03 3.25 -15.09
N GLY A 177 -0.53 2.07 -14.93
CA GLY A 177 -0.24 1.18 -13.83
C GLY A 177 -0.11 -0.25 -14.32
N SER A 178 0.09 -1.16 -13.42
CA SER A 178 0.19 -2.59 -13.66
C SER A 178 -0.84 -3.32 -12.82
N GLY A 179 -1.09 -4.58 -13.16
CA GLY A 179 -1.91 -5.47 -12.36
C GLY A 179 -1.50 -6.91 -12.59
N THR A 180 -1.97 -7.80 -11.75
CA THR A 180 -1.69 -9.23 -11.84
C THR A 180 -3.00 -9.99 -11.86
N ILE A 181 -3.21 -10.83 -12.88
CA ILE A 181 -4.38 -11.72 -12.94
C ILE A 181 -4.24 -12.77 -11.83
N ILE A 182 -5.19 -12.79 -10.88
CA ILE A 182 -5.18 -13.68 -9.71
C ILE A 182 -6.26 -14.75 -9.79
N HIS A 183 -7.25 -14.57 -10.66
CA HIS A 183 -8.30 -15.56 -10.89
C HIS A 183 -8.90 -15.35 -12.28
N SER A 184 -9.40 -16.44 -12.89
CA SER A 184 -10.14 -16.34 -14.13
C SER A 184 -11.18 -17.46 -14.25
N GLN A 185 -12.35 -17.11 -14.74
CA GLN A 185 -13.46 -18.07 -14.90
C GLN A 185 -14.52 -17.52 -15.87
N GLN A 186 -14.99 -18.36 -16.77
CA GLN A 186 -16.21 -18.13 -17.59
C GLN A 186 -16.28 -16.74 -18.26
N GLY A 187 -15.22 -16.37 -18.96
CA GLY A 187 -15.23 -15.12 -19.74
C GLY A 187 -14.82 -13.86 -18.96
N GLU A 188 -14.40 -14.03 -17.70
CA GLU A 188 -13.91 -12.92 -16.88
C GLU A 188 -12.60 -13.28 -16.19
N ALA A 189 -11.79 -12.25 -15.88
CA ALA A 189 -10.62 -12.39 -15.01
C ALA A 189 -10.64 -11.33 -13.93
N LEU A 190 -10.06 -11.70 -12.78
CA LEU A 190 -9.89 -10.83 -11.62
C LEU A 190 -8.42 -10.42 -11.52
N ILE A 191 -8.18 -9.14 -11.38
CA ILE A 191 -6.86 -8.53 -11.32
C ILE A 191 -6.68 -7.88 -9.95
N ALA A 192 -5.55 -8.14 -9.31
CA ALA A 192 -5.06 -7.38 -8.16
C ALA A 192 -4.14 -6.27 -8.64
N THR A 193 -4.31 -5.08 -8.07
CA THR A 193 -3.50 -3.89 -8.37
C THR A 193 -3.49 -2.95 -7.16
N CYS A 194 -2.79 -1.83 -7.25
CA CYS A 194 -2.75 -0.86 -6.15
C CYS A 194 -3.94 0.10 -6.20
N GLY A 195 -4.34 0.56 -5.03
CA GLY A 195 -5.52 1.41 -4.84
C GLY A 195 -5.32 2.85 -5.30
N HIS A 196 -4.09 3.38 -5.13
CA HIS A 196 -3.81 4.78 -5.45
C HIS A 196 -4.05 5.13 -6.93
N LEU A 197 -4.02 4.15 -7.84
CA LEU A 197 -4.35 4.36 -9.25
C LEU A 197 -5.77 4.94 -9.41
N PHE A 198 -6.67 4.63 -8.48
CA PHE A 198 -8.09 5.00 -8.60
C PHE A 198 -8.50 6.17 -7.69
N ARG A 199 -7.57 6.73 -6.91
CA ARG A 199 -7.84 7.78 -5.93
C ARG A 199 -8.49 9.00 -6.56
N ASN A 200 -7.89 9.54 -7.61
CA ASN A 200 -8.34 10.79 -8.22
C ASN A 200 -9.72 10.65 -8.88
N GLY A 201 -10.01 9.51 -9.48
CA GLY A 201 -11.28 9.23 -10.15
C GLY A 201 -12.32 8.59 -9.24
N GLN A 202 -12.01 8.40 -7.95
CA GLN A 202 -12.89 7.72 -7.00
C GLN A 202 -13.39 6.36 -7.52
N GLY A 203 -12.52 5.64 -8.25
CA GLY A 203 -12.85 4.35 -8.86
C GLY A 203 -13.74 4.42 -10.10
N LYS A 204 -14.18 5.61 -10.52
CA LYS A 204 -15.12 5.79 -11.64
C LYS A 204 -14.43 6.12 -12.96
N THR A 205 -13.13 6.42 -12.95
CA THR A 205 -12.38 6.68 -14.17
C THR A 205 -12.41 5.45 -15.08
N PRO A 206 -12.79 5.60 -16.35
CA PRO A 206 -12.72 4.48 -17.28
C PRO A 206 -11.30 3.94 -17.38
N ILE A 207 -11.18 2.62 -17.33
CA ILE A 207 -9.89 1.95 -17.42
C ILE A 207 -9.84 1.04 -18.64
N ASP A 208 -8.75 1.14 -19.37
CA ASP A 208 -8.38 0.19 -20.41
C ASP A 208 -7.30 -0.73 -19.84
N VAL A 209 -7.43 -2.03 -20.10
CA VAL A 209 -6.47 -3.02 -19.63
C VAL A 209 -5.89 -3.72 -20.86
N ASP A 210 -4.58 -3.69 -20.97
CA ASP A 210 -3.86 -4.43 -22.02
C ASP A 210 -3.39 -5.78 -21.47
N ILE A 211 -3.79 -6.84 -22.13
CA ILE A 211 -3.39 -8.22 -21.88
C ILE A 211 -2.35 -8.61 -22.93
N PHE A 212 -1.25 -9.21 -22.54
CA PHE A 212 -0.11 -9.48 -23.41
C PHE A 212 -0.03 -10.98 -23.75
N TYR A 213 -0.52 -11.32 -24.92
CA TYR A 213 -0.41 -12.69 -25.46
C TYR A 213 0.81 -12.80 -26.39
N PRO A 214 1.31 -14.03 -26.64
CA PRO A 214 2.33 -14.23 -27.68
C PRO A 214 1.89 -13.73 -29.06
N SER A 215 0.59 -13.82 -29.35
CA SER A 215 -0.02 -13.36 -30.61
C SER A 215 -0.17 -11.85 -30.71
N GLY A 216 -0.05 -11.09 -29.62
CA GLY A 216 -0.23 -9.65 -29.62
C GLY A 216 -0.80 -9.10 -28.32
N ILE A 217 -1.30 -7.88 -28.40
CA ILE A 217 -1.91 -7.19 -27.25
C ILE A 217 -3.41 -7.15 -27.47
N GLN A 218 -4.15 -7.64 -26.50
CA GLN A 218 -5.61 -7.48 -26.46
C GLN A 218 -5.94 -6.38 -25.44
N GLN A 219 -6.65 -5.35 -25.90
CA GLN A 219 -7.13 -4.28 -25.01
C GLN A 219 -8.60 -4.51 -24.68
N VAL A 220 -8.94 -4.48 -23.40
CA VAL A 220 -10.31 -4.66 -22.91
C VAL A 220 -10.65 -3.53 -21.92
N LYS A 221 -11.94 -3.32 -21.66
CA LYS A 221 -12.40 -2.40 -20.63
C LYS A 221 -12.35 -3.10 -19.28
N GLY A 222 -11.78 -2.42 -18.30
CA GLY A 222 -11.78 -2.90 -16.91
C GLY A 222 -12.83 -2.19 -16.07
N ARG A 223 -13.23 -2.84 -14.99
CA ARG A 223 -14.17 -2.31 -14.01
C ARG A 223 -13.61 -2.53 -12.61
N VAL A 224 -13.47 -1.45 -11.86
CA VAL A 224 -13.03 -1.51 -10.46
C VAL A 224 -14.16 -2.11 -9.63
N LEU A 225 -13.87 -3.15 -8.88
CA LEU A 225 -14.83 -3.79 -7.97
C LEU A 225 -14.77 -3.17 -6.58
N ILE A 226 -13.55 -2.97 -6.09
CA ILE A 226 -13.26 -2.37 -4.79
C ILE A 226 -11.84 -1.78 -4.85
N TYR A 227 -11.62 -0.68 -4.14
CA TYR A 227 -10.28 -0.15 -3.94
C TYR A 227 -10.16 0.51 -2.58
N ASP A 228 -8.95 0.50 -2.07
CA ASP A 228 -8.55 1.25 -0.89
C ASP A 228 -7.23 1.94 -1.24
N ALA A 229 -7.25 3.26 -1.35
CA ALA A 229 -6.08 4.04 -1.73
C ALA A 229 -5.38 4.68 -0.53
N ASP A 230 -5.96 4.55 0.66
CA ASP A 230 -5.51 5.30 1.83
C ASP A 230 -4.93 4.39 2.93
N GLU A 231 -5.56 3.27 3.20
CA GLU A 231 -5.12 2.38 4.29
C GLU A 231 -4.22 1.25 3.79
N TYR A 232 -4.68 0.48 2.80
CA TYR A 232 -3.94 -0.71 2.34
C TYR A 232 -3.29 -0.54 0.98
N ASP A 233 -3.76 0.43 0.20
CA ASP A 233 -3.30 0.69 -1.17
C ASP A 233 -3.46 -0.54 -2.08
N VAL A 234 -4.66 -1.14 -2.08
CA VAL A 234 -5.01 -2.33 -2.86
C VAL A 234 -6.31 -2.08 -3.61
N ALA A 235 -6.43 -2.63 -4.81
CA ALA A 235 -7.66 -2.64 -5.58
C ALA A 235 -7.87 -3.96 -6.31
N LEU A 236 -9.13 -4.29 -6.58
CA LEU A 236 -9.54 -5.41 -7.41
C LEU A 236 -10.30 -4.89 -8.62
N VAL A 237 -9.92 -5.39 -9.79
CA VAL A 237 -10.49 -5.00 -11.08
C VAL A 237 -10.93 -6.25 -11.81
N THR A 238 -12.10 -6.23 -12.46
CA THR A 238 -12.52 -7.31 -13.35
C THR A 238 -12.44 -6.86 -14.81
N ILE A 239 -12.17 -7.84 -15.69
CA ILE A 239 -12.09 -7.63 -17.15
C ILE A 239 -12.78 -8.77 -17.88
N PRO A 240 -13.32 -8.54 -19.09
CA PRO A 240 -13.63 -9.63 -20.02
C PRO A 240 -12.34 -10.39 -20.36
N PHE A 241 -12.39 -11.72 -20.37
CA PHE A 241 -11.18 -12.53 -20.51
C PHE A 241 -11.49 -13.87 -21.19
N ASP A 242 -10.86 -14.10 -22.33
CA ASP A 242 -11.10 -15.30 -23.14
C ASP A 242 -10.20 -16.50 -22.74
N GLY A 243 -9.36 -16.32 -21.72
CA GLY A 243 -8.50 -17.40 -21.24
C GLY A 243 -7.09 -17.34 -21.80
N GLY A 244 -6.38 -18.46 -21.71
CA GLY A 244 -5.01 -18.59 -22.25
C GLY A 244 -3.89 -18.08 -21.34
N ILE A 245 -4.22 -17.60 -20.15
CA ILE A 245 -3.25 -17.18 -19.14
C ILE A 245 -3.59 -17.85 -17.80
N THR A 246 -2.61 -18.50 -17.20
CA THR A 246 -2.76 -19.08 -15.87
C THR A 246 -2.65 -17.98 -14.81
N PRO A 247 -3.68 -17.81 -13.96
CA PRO A 247 -3.61 -16.82 -12.87
C PRO A 247 -2.48 -17.13 -11.88
N ILE A 248 -2.05 -16.10 -11.17
CA ILE A 248 -1.06 -16.23 -10.09
C ILE A 248 -1.81 -16.45 -8.77
N LYS A 249 -1.52 -17.54 -8.09
CA LYS A 249 -2.13 -17.87 -6.79
C LYS A 249 -1.57 -16.97 -5.68
N LEU A 250 -2.38 -16.68 -4.67
CA LEU A 250 -1.94 -15.91 -3.51
C LEU A 250 -1.12 -16.79 -2.54
N ALA A 251 -0.07 -16.21 -1.98
CA ALA A 251 0.67 -16.85 -0.89
C ALA A 251 -0.15 -16.77 0.41
N LEU A 252 0.00 -17.78 1.25
CA LEU A 252 -0.58 -17.74 2.59
C LEU A 252 0.08 -16.64 3.43
N PRO A 253 -0.68 -15.93 4.26
CA PRO A 253 -0.10 -14.92 5.15
C PRO A 253 1.00 -15.50 6.03
N GLY A 254 2.06 -14.72 6.25
CA GLY A 254 3.16 -15.10 7.14
C GLY A 254 4.22 -16.01 6.53
N THR A 255 4.11 -16.35 5.24
CA THR A 255 5.10 -17.22 4.57
C THR A 255 6.29 -16.45 3.97
N THR A 256 6.22 -15.13 3.95
CA THR A 256 7.26 -14.26 3.39
C THR A 256 8.38 -14.05 4.41
N THR A 257 9.63 -14.19 3.98
CA THR A 257 10.80 -14.03 4.85
C THR A 257 11.83 -13.07 4.26
N LYS A 258 12.60 -12.44 5.13
CA LYS A 258 13.74 -11.61 4.73
C LYS A 258 14.76 -12.48 3.97
N GLU A 259 15.47 -11.86 3.04
CA GLU A 259 16.48 -12.50 2.17
C GLU A 259 15.91 -13.51 1.17
N GLN A 260 14.61 -13.70 1.15
CA GLN A 260 13.93 -14.51 0.15
C GLN A 260 14.12 -13.93 -1.25
N ARG A 261 14.49 -14.78 -2.23
CA ARG A 261 14.58 -14.39 -3.64
C ARG A 261 13.16 -14.27 -4.21
N VAL A 262 12.91 -13.18 -4.93
CA VAL A 262 11.60 -12.85 -5.48
C VAL A 262 11.71 -12.31 -6.89
N ILE A 263 10.60 -12.38 -7.62
CA ILE A 263 10.49 -11.82 -8.97
C ILE A 263 9.33 -10.82 -8.96
N SER A 264 9.58 -9.60 -9.42
CA SER A 264 8.52 -8.63 -9.65
C SER A 264 8.24 -8.48 -11.14
N SER A 265 7.01 -8.09 -11.46
CA SER A 265 6.63 -7.77 -12.84
C SER A 265 5.79 -6.51 -12.89
N GLY A 266 5.97 -5.72 -13.96
CA GLY A 266 5.19 -4.50 -14.18
C GLY A 266 5.63 -3.79 -15.45
N SER A 267 4.85 -2.77 -15.81
CA SER A 267 5.04 -1.95 -17.03
C SER A 267 5.79 -0.66 -16.69
N ASN A 268 7.05 -0.56 -17.10
CA ASN A 268 7.84 0.66 -16.89
C ASN A 268 7.33 1.76 -17.86
N GLY A 269 6.83 2.87 -17.32
CA GLY A 269 6.36 4.02 -18.11
C GLY A 269 5.28 3.67 -19.14
N GLY A 270 4.53 2.60 -18.93
CA GLY A 270 3.55 2.14 -19.90
C GLY A 270 4.12 1.25 -21.01
N ALA A 271 5.37 0.82 -20.93
CA ALA A 271 5.95 -0.16 -21.85
C ALA A 271 5.35 -1.56 -21.63
N ARG A 272 5.75 -2.54 -22.46
CA ARG A 272 5.40 -3.95 -22.20
C ARG A 272 5.91 -4.37 -20.81
N PRO A 273 5.18 -5.22 -20.09
CA PRO A 273 5.66 -5.71 -18.79
C PRO A 273 7.04 -6.35 -18.88
N SER A 274 7.83 -6.14 -17.84
CA SER A 274 9.17 -6.69 -17.70
C SER A 274 9.35 -7.29 -16.30
N LEU A 275 10.29 -8.23 -16.20
CA LEU A 275 10.62 -8.89 -14.94
C LEU A 275 11.84 -8.24 -14.29
N GLU A 276 11.82 -8.18 -12.98
CA GLU A 276 12.98 -7.84 -12.15
C GLU A 276 13.15 -8.92 -11.09
N ARG A 277 14.37 -9.45 -10.98
CA ARG A 277 14.73 -10.43 -9.96
C ARG A 277 15.50 -9.73 -8.86
N THR A 278 15.10 -9.99 -7.64
CA THR A 278 15.64 -9.27 -6.49
C THR A 278 15.51 -10.12 -5.22
N VAL A 279 15.81 -9.50 -4.08
CA VAL A 279 15.69 -10.11 -2.76
C VAL A 279 14.91 -9.19 -1.83
N ILE A 280 14.25 -9.77 -0.84
CA ILE A 280 13.55 -9.03 0.20
C ILE A 280 14.58 -8.51 1.21
N ASN A 281 14.65 -7.18 1.35
CA ASN A 281 15.52 -6.51 2.31
C ASN A 281 14.93 -6.53 3.71
N SER A 282 13.63 -6.25 3.81
CA SER A 282 12.94 -6.25 5.10
C SER A 282 11.45 -6.50 4.93
N ILE A 283 10.81 -6.85 6.04
CA ILE A 283 9.36 -7.06 6.13
C ILE A 283 8.89 -6.24 7.31
N ASN A 284 7.80 -5.49 7.11
CA ASN A 284 7.20 -4.65 8.14
C ASN A 284 8.19 -3.65 8.77
N ARG A 285 9.13 -3.16 7.97
CA ARG A 285 10.08 -2.13 8.39
C ARG A 285 9.37 -0.82 8.74
N TYR A 286 8.29 -0.55 8.02
CA TYR A 286 7.48 0.66 8.22
C TYR A 286 6.16 0.25 8.87
N GLU A 287 5.74 1.01 9.85
CA GLU A 287 4.47 0.80 10.51
C GLU A 287 3.31 1.15 9.57
N GLY A 288 2.27 0.35 9.64
CA GLY A 288 1.10 0.47 8.75
C GLY A 288 0.70 -0.92 8.25
N PRO A 289 0.13 -0.99 7.06
CA PRO A 289 -0.15 -2.29 6.45
C PRO A 289 1.13 -3.11 6.28
N ASP A 290 1.01 -4.43 6.40
CA ASP A 290 2.14 -5.33 6.19
C ASP A 290 2.83 -5.01 4.86
N ASN A 291 4.11 -4.67 4.94
CA ASN A 291 4.87 -4.20 3.79
C ASN A 291 6.11 -5.06 3.58
N ILE A 292 6.46 -5.21 2.31
CA ILE A 292 7.65 -5.96 1.87
C ILE A 292 8.54 -4.95 1.16
N GLN A 293 9.80 -4.87 1.59
CA GLN A 293 10.79 -4.01 0.99
C GLN A 293 11.78 -4.86 0.20
N ILE A 294 12.03 -4.46 -1.04
CA ILE A 294 12.99 -5.15 -1.91
C ILE A 294 14.13 -4.22 -2.32
N HIS A 295 15.24 -4.80 -2.72
CA HIS A 295 16.31 -4.05 -3.39
C HIS A 295 15.90 -3.75 -4.83
N GLY A 296 16.09 -2.50 -5.25
CA GLY A 296 15.73 -2.01 -6.58
C GLY A 296 14.44 -1.19 -6.56
N ALA A 297 14.53 0.09 -6.95
CA ALA A 297 13.40 1.01 -6.98
C ALA A 297 12.57 0.78 -8.26
N PRO A 298 11.29 0.37 -8.14
CA PRO A 298 10.43 0.22 -9.31
C PRO A 298 10.23 1.54 -10.06
N ALA A 299 10.30 1.47 -11.37
CA ALA A 299 10.00 2.62 -12.23
C ALA A 299 8.51 2.98 -12.19
N GLY A 300 8.18 4.23 -12.51
CA GLY A 300 6.79 4.68 -12.67
C GLY A 300 6.02 3.78 -13.65
N GLY A 301 4.78 3.45 -13.33
CA GLY A 301 3.96 2.52 -14.11
C GLY A 301 3.99 1.07 -13.59
N ARG A 302 4.96 0.71 -12.74
CA ARG A 302 4.98 -0.62 -12.12
C ARG A 302 4.00 -0.73 -10.95
N SER A 303 3.45 0.38 -10.48
CA SER A 303 2.40 0.42 -9.43
C SER A 303 1.30 -0.60 -9.72
N GLY A 304 1.04 -1.49 -8.78
CA GLY A 304 0.07 -2.59 -8.90
C GLY A 304 0.62 -3.89 -9.48
N GLY A 305 1.88 -3.89 -9.95
CA GLY A 305 2.54 -5.09 -10.45
C GLY A 305 2.84 -6.11 -9.35
N GLY A 306 2.81 -7.39 -9.68
CA GLY A 306 2.96 -8.46 -8.71
C GLY A 306 4.39 -8.74 -8.30
N LEU A 307 4.56 -9.17 -7.05
CA LEU A 307 5.80 -9.74 -6.49
C LEU A 307 5.51 -11.19 -6.13
N VAL A 308 6.27 -12.13 -6.71
CA VAL A 308 6.09 -13.55 -6.41
C VAL A 308 7.35 -14.16 -5.78
N ASN A 309 7.13 -15.18 -4.95
CA ASN A 309 8.18 -15.98 -4.35
C ASN A 309 8.71 -17.04 -5.35
N GLN A 310 9.61 -17.89 -4.91
CA GLN A 310 10.22 -18.94 -5.75
C GLN A 310 9.22 -20.00 -6.20
N ASP A 311 8.13 -20.16 -5.47
CA ASP A 311 7.04 -21.09 -5.79
C ASP A 311 6.03 -20.50 -6.78
N GLY A 312 6.20 -19.24 -7.17
CA GLY A 312 5.30 -18.54 -8.08
C GLY A 312 4.05 -18.00 -7.42
N LEU A 313 4.01 -17.94 -6.08
CA LEU A 313 2.88 -17.42 -5.33
C LEU A 313 3.02 -15.91 -5.14
N LEU A 314 1.92 -15.19 -5.31
CA LEU A 314 1.85 -13.72 -5.15
C LEU A 314 1.96 -13.37 -3.66
N ILE A 315 3.04 -12.72 -3.28
CA ILE A 315 3.29 -12.29 -1.89
C ILE A 315 2.96 -10.81 -1.67
N GLY A 316 2.89 -10.03 -2.76
CA GLY A 316 2.57 -8.61 -2.64
C GLY A 316 2.38 -7.92 -3.97
N ILE A 317 1.94 -6.66 -3.92
CA ILE A 317 1.79 -5.79 -5.09
C ILE A 317 2.54 -4.48 -4.87
N CYS A 318 3.18 -4.00 -5.95
CA CYS A 318 4.00 -2.78 -5.94
C CYS A 318 3.15 -1.56 -5.61
N ASN A 319 3.54 -0.78 -4.60
CA ASN A 319 2.82 0.44 -4.24
C ASN A 319 3.70 1.69 -4.15
N ALA A 320 5.02 1.54 -3.97
CA ALA A 320 5.89 2.71 -3.87
C ALA A 320 7.34 2.36 -4.24
N ALA A 321 8.14 3.41 -4.43
CA ALA A 321 9.57 3.30 -4.68
C ALA A 321 10.30 4.40 -3.92
N ASP A 322 11.49 4.09 -3.45
CA ASP A 322 12.46 5.05 -2.97
C ASP A 322 13.66 5.02 -3.91
N HIS A 323 13.78 6.04 -4.75
CA HIS A 323 14.86 6.09 -5.75
C HIS A 323 16.21 6.51 -5.13
N ASP A 324 16.18 7.22 -3.99
CA ASP A 324 17.41 7.65 -3.31
C ASP A 324 18.10 6.46 -2.64
N ASP A 325 17.31 5.59 -2.00
CA ASP A 325 17.83 4.38 -1.35
C ASP A 325 17.80 3.15 -2.28
N ASN A 326 17.29 3.29 -3.51
CA ASN A 326 17.13 2.22 -4.50
C ASN A 326 16.31 1.05 -3.92
N GLU A 327 15.12 1.36 -3.40
CA GLU A 327 14.25 0.40 -2.75
C GLU A 327 12.84 0.41 -3.32
N GLY A 328 12.23 -0.77 -3.40
CA GLY A 328 10.83 -0.94 -3.79
C GLY A 328 9.98 -1.41 -2.62
N PHE A 329 8.75 -0.92 -2.57
CA PHE A 329 7.79 -1.26 -1.52
C PHE A 329 6.59 -1.96 -2.12
N TYR A 330 6.19 -3.02 -1.46
CA TYR A 330 5.07 -3.88 -1.86
C TYR A 330 4.14 -4.09 -0.68
N VAL A 331 2.86 -3.87 -0.87
CA VAL A 331 1.87 -4.21 0.14
C VAL A 331 1.60 -5.72 0.09
N SER A 332 1.49 -6.35 1.25
CA SER A 332 1.32 -7.80 1.37
C SER A 332 0.03 -8.30 0.68
N SER A 333 0.11 -9.47 0.06
CA SER A 333 -1.04 -10.18 -0.53
C SER A 333 -2.17 -10.45 0.47
N ARG A 334 -1.89 -10.42 1.77
CA ARG A 334 -2.90 -10.47 2.84
C ARG A 334 -4.04 -9.47 2.59
N TYR A 335 -3.71 -8.27 2.11
CA TYR A 335 -4.73 -7.22 1.88
C TYR A 335 -5.54 -7.47 0.61
N ILE A 336 -5.00 -8.22 -0.35
CA ILE A 336 -5.80 -8.74 -1.48
C ILE A 336 -6.88 -9.68 -0.92
N THR A 337 -6.49 -10.62 -0.06
CA THR A 337 -7.43 -11.54 0.60
C THR A 337 -8.50 -10.77 1.39
N LEU A 338 -8.09 -9.72 2.11
CA LEU A 338 -9.05 -8.88 2.84
C LEU A 338 -10.06 -8.21 1.90
N MET A 339 -9.62 -7.73 0.74
CA MET A 339 -10.54 -7.13 -0.26
C MET A 339 -11.50 -8.17 -0.83
N LEU A 340 -11.02 -9.40 -1.08
CA LEU A 340 -11.86 -10.52 -1.54
C LEU A 340 -12.92 -10.85 -0.49
N GLN A 341 -12.54 -10.88 0.80
CA GLN A 341 -13.46 -11.11 1.91
C GLN A 341 -14.52 -10.03 2.00
N ARG A 342 -14.14 -8.75 1.84
CA ARG A 342 -15.10 -7.63 1.83
C ARG A 342 -16.13 -7.76 0.71
N LEU A 343 -15.76 -8.38 -0.40
CA LEU A 343 -16.66 -8.67 -1.52
C LEU A 343 -17.42 -9.99 -1.35
N GLY A 344 -17.05 -10.83 -0.37
CA GLY A 344 -17.64 -12.17 -0.17
C GLY A 344 -17.26 -13.17 -1.26
N ILE A 345 -16.07 -13.03 -1.84
CA ILE A 345 -15.58 -13.90 -2.92
C ILE A 345 -14.19 -14.49 -2.62
N ASP A 346 -13.82 -14.54 -1.35
CA ASP A 346 -12.51 -15.07 -0.95
C ASP A 346 -12.35 -16.58 -1.19
N ASP A 347 -13.45 -17.31 -1.33
CA ASP A 347 -13.42 -18.73 -1.73
C ASP A 347 -12.75 -18.94 -3.10
N LEU A 348 -12.78 -17.92 -3.98
CA LEU A 348 -12.12 -18.01 -5.30
C LEU A 348 -10.63 -18.30 -5.20
N VAL A 349 -9.99 -17.98 -4.08
CA VAL A 349 -8.53 -18.12 -3.91
C VAL A 349 -8.16 -19.10 -2.79
N ARG A 350 -9.13 -19.59 -2.01
CA ARG A 350 -8.88 -20.56 -0.92
C ARG A 350 -8.55 -21.96 -1.44
N ASP A 351 -9.22 -22.35 -2.51
CA ASP A 351 -9.13 -23.70 -3.08
C ASP A 351 -8.09 -23.81 -4.22
N GLN A 352 -7.22 -22.84 -4.33
CA GLN A 352 -6.19 -22.79 -5.39
C GLN A 352 -4.92 -23.55 -5.02
#